data_b7ced6df8ba1762f49fab5a5e7dd8837
#
_entry.id   b7ced6df8ba1762f49fab5a5e7dd8837
#
_cell.length_a   1.000
_cell.length_b   1.000
_cell.length_c   1.000
_cell.angle_alpha   90.00
_cell.angle_beta   90.00
_cell.angle_gamma   90.00
#
_symmetry.space_group_name_H-M   'P 1'
#
loop_
_entity.id
_entity.type
_entity.pdbx_description
1 polymer ?
#
loop_
_entity_poly.entity_id
_entity_poly.type
_entity_poly.pdbx_seq_one_letter_code
_entity_poly.pdbx_strand_id
1 'polypeptide(L)'
;MKTKTTYLLLLFLFQISFAQVEYGTPSNKDIPEKLQNLDIEIEVKHFPKENDPIKIKDKYYWKHATAILSKKGDVKIIEFGAYLFYNNTWNLRKSYNLKDLDNNFGTKKQIMLQGEPYVWSKNWRIDNRLFGGWAMWYFIGINHNGDTICGYETINTTSNLLNK
;
A
#
# COMPACT_ATOMS: atom_id res chain seq x y z
N MET A 1 -49.90 52.17 14.74
CA MET A 1 -49.30 50.90 15.19
C MET A 1 -48.30 50.44 14.13
N LYS A 2 -47.00 50.45 14.42
CA LYS A 2 -45.96 49.99 13.49
C LYS A 2 -45.53 48.59 13.93
N THR A 3 -45.90 47.59 13.15
CA THR A 3 -45.46 46.19 13.33
C THR A 3 -44.00 46.06 12.90
N LYS A 4 -43.13 45.77 13.85
CA LYS A 4 -41.72 45.41 13.58
C LYS A 4 -41.67 43.95 13.20
N THR A 5 -41.38 43.63 11.95
CA THR A 5 -41.10 42.30 11.46
C THR A 5 -39.66 41.97 11.81
N THR A 6 -39.50 41.07 12.79
CA THR A 6 -38.18 40.52 13.18
C THR A 6 -37.82 39.39 12.20
N TYR A 7 -36.86 39.63 11.33
CA TYR A 7 -36.26 38.56 10.49
C TYR A 7 -35.34 37.72 11.34
N LEU A 8 -35.78 36.50 11.63
CA LEU A 8 -34.96 35.48 12.26
C LEU A 8 -34.04 34.91 11.16
N LEU A 9 -32.79 35.36 11.14
CA LEU A 9 -31.75 34.86 10.26
C LEU A 9 -31.30 33.48 10.79
N LEU A 10 -31.85 32.41 10.22
CA LEU A 10 -31.39 31.05 10.48
C LEU A 10 -30.03 30.88 9.80
N LEU A 11 -28.96 31.06 10.55
CA LEU A 11 -27.60 30.70 10.15
C LEU A 11 -27.51 29.16 10.21
N PHE A 12 -27.75 28.53 9.06
CA PHE A 12 -27.35 27.14 8.84
C PHE A 12 -25.83 27.10 8.83
N LEU A 13 -25.21 26.82 9.96
CA LEU A 13 -23.82 26.42 10.04
C LEU A 13 -23.71 25.03 9.37
N PHE A 14 -23.38 25.03 8.09
CA PHE A 14 -22.88 23.82 7.44
C PHE A 14 -21.56 23.44 8.14
N GLN A 15 -21.66 22.54 9.10
CA GLN A 15 -20.50 21.85 9.62
C GLN A 15 -20.01 20.93 8.50
N ILE A 16 -19.03 21.40 7.73
CA ILE A 16 -18.26 20.54 6.84
C ILE A 16 -17.41 19.67 7.76
N SER A 17 -17.95 18.52 8.15
CA SER A 17 -17.18 17.48 8.81
C SER A 17 -16.20 16.95 7.77
N PHE A 18 -14.97 17.45 7.78
CA PHE A 18 -13.88 16.75 7.13
C PHE A 18 -13.74 15.42 7.86
N ALA A 19 -14.16 14.32 7.22
CA ALA A 19 -13.89 12.99 7.74
C ALA A 19 -12.37 12.85 7.90
N GLN A 20 -11.90 12.89 9.13
CA GLN A 20 -10.49 12.71 9.43
C GLN A 20 -10.16 11.25 9.12
N VAL A 21 -9.19 11.04 8.24
CA VAL A 21 -8.73 9.68 7.92
C VAL A 21 -8.08 9.08 9.16
N GLU A 22 -8.65 8.00 9.66
CA GLU A 22 -8.10 7.28 10.81
C GLU A 22 -7.09 6.25 10.33
N TYR A 23 -5.83 6.44 10.75
CA TYR A 23 -4.73 5.51 10.50
C TYR A 23 -4.56 4.61 11.73
N GLY A 24 -4.98 3.37 11.61
CA GLY A 24 -4.83 2.35 12.66
C GLY A 24 -3.75 1.32 12.32
N THR A 25 -3.48 0.44 13.27
CA THR A 25 -2.64 -0.75 13.04
C THR A 25 -3.53 -1.89 12.57
N PRO A 26 -3.28 -2.49 11.40
CA PRO A 26 -4.09 -3.60 10.90
C PRO A 26 -3.94 -4.83 11.80
N SER A 27 -5.03 -5.55 12.05
CA SER A 27 -4.98 -6.87 12.65
C SER A 27 -4.57 -7.92 11.60
N ASN A 28 -4.00 -9.05 12.04
CA ASN A 28 -3.60 -10.14 11.14
C ASN A 28 -4.80 -10.81 10.43
N LYS A 29 -6.04 -10.47 10.79
CA LYS A 29 -7.27 -11.01 10.20
C LYS A 29 -7.84 -10.13 9.10
N ASP A 30 -7.38 -8.89 8.98
CA ASP A 30 -7.96 -7.89 8.07
C ASP A 30 -7.19 -7.85 6.74
N ILE A 31 -7.05 -8.98 6.06
CA ILE A 31 -6.47 -9.00 4.72
C ILE A 31 -7.57 -8.72 3.66
N PRO A 32 -7.23 -8.08 2.53
CA PRO A 32 -8.16 -7.85 1.44
C PRO A 32 -8.83 -9.14 0.96
N GLU A 33 -10.15 -9.10 0.70
CA GLU A 33 -10.98 -10.26 0.33
C GLU A 33 -10.36 -11.08 -0.81
N LYS A 34 -9.84 -10.42 -1.84
CA LYS A 34 -9.21 -11.09 -2.99
C LYS A 34 -8.00 -11.97 -2.64
N LEU A 35 -7.41 -11.81 -1.45
CA LEU A 35 -6.24 -12.58 -1.00
C LEU A 35 -6.61 -13.69 0.00
N GLN A 36 -7.82 -13.65 0.58
CA GLN A 36 -8.20 -14.50 1.73
C GLN A 36 -8.22 -16.00 1.42
N ASN A 37 -8.53 -16.38 0.18
CA ASN A 37 -8.70 -17.79 -0.21
C ASN A 37 -7.58 -18.27 -1.15
N LEU A 38 -6.46 -17.55 -1.21
CA LEU A 38 -5.33 -17.93 -2.04
C LEU A 38 -4.20 -18.50 -1.17
N ASP A 39 -3.57 -19.57 -1.63
CA ASP A 39 -2.38 -20.10 -0.99
C ASP A 39 -1.22 -19.13 -1.06
N ILE A 40 -0.49 -18.99 0.06
CA ILE A 40 0.68 -18.10 0.14
C ILE A 40 1.93 -18.88 -0.29
N GLU A 41 2.37 -18.67 -1.52
CA GLU A 41 3.57 -19.30 -2.08
C GLU A 41 4.64 -18.29 -2.52
N ILE A 42 4.31 -17.01 -2.57
CA ILE A 42 5.25 -15.93 -2.87
C ILE A 42 5.68 -15.28 -1.57
N GLU A 43 6.95 -15.36 -1.24
CA GLU A 43 7.53 -14.62 -0.12
C GLU A 43 7.73 -13.16 -0.54
N VAL A 44 7.25 -12.22 0.28
CA VAL A 44 7.41 -10.78 0.08
C VAL A 44 8.12 -10.20 1.30
N LYS A 45 9.11 -9.33 1.10
CA LYS A 45 9.83 -8.64 2.18
C LYS A 45 10.07 -7.18 1.85
N HIS A 46 10.00 -6.33 2.88
CA HIS A 46 10.36 -4.92 2.81
C HIS A 46 11.61 -4.60 3.62
N PHE A 47 12.45 -3.71 3.10
CA PHE A 47 13.69 -3.26 3.74
C PHE A 47 13.80 -1.73 3.68
N PRO A 48 13.69 -1.02 4.82
CA PRO A 48 13.30 -1.52 6.15
C PRO A 48 11.81 -1.88 6.21
N LYS A 49 11.41 -2.69 7.20
CA LYS A 49 10.00 -3.04 7.45
C LYS A 49 9.24 -1.90 8.14
N GLU A 50 9.93 -1.14 8.97
CA GLU A 50 9.47 0.14 9.50
C GLU A 50 10.30 1.25 8.87
N ASN A 51 9.64 2.29 8.37
CA ASN A 51 10.25 3.24 7.46
C ASN A 51 9.99 4.68 7.90
N ASP A 52 11.02 5.33 8.43
CA ASP A 52 11.01 6.73 8.81
C ASP A 52 11.32 7.61 7.59
N PRO A 53 10.64 8.75 7.43
CA PRO A 53 10.85 9.61 6.28
C PRO A 53 12.08 10.51 6.44
N ILE A 54 12.68 10.87 5.30
CA ILE A 54 13.58 12.00 5.20
C ILE A 54 12.91 13.13 4.43
N LYS A 55 13.20 14.38 4.79
CA LYS A 55 12.74 15.56 4.03
C LYS A 55 13.82 15.96 3.03
N ILE A 56 13.43 16.06 1.76
CA ILE A 56 14.31 16.59 0.70
C ILE A 56 13.51 17.69 0.00
N LYS A 57 13.98 18.96 0.14
CA LYS A 57 13.22 20.14 -0.30
C LYS A 57 11.81 20.15 0.31
N ASP A 58 10.78 20.18 -0.51
CA ASP A 58 9.38 20.27 -0.07
C ASP A 58 8.68 18.91 0.00
N LYS A 59 9.43 17.80 -0.08
CA LYS A 59 8.86 16.46 -0.12
C LYS A 59 9.43 15.57 0.96
N TYR A 60 8.61 14.63 1.44
CA TYR A 60 8.98 13.56 2.33
C TYR A 60 9.16 12.27 1.54
N TYR A 61 10.22 11.52 1.85
CA TYR A 61 10.61 10.29 1.18
C TYR A 61 10.71 9.16 2.19
N TRP A 62 9.85 8.17 2.07
CA TRP A 62 9.95 6.89 2.77
C TRP A 62 10.66 5.91 1.84
N LYS A 63 11.97 5.79 2.03
CA LYS A 63 12.82 4.98 1.14
C LYS A 63 12.83 3.54 1.59
N HIS A 64 12.39 2.64 0.73
CA HIS A 64 12.45 1.20 0.98
C HIS A 64 12.69 0.42 -0.30
N ALA A 65 13.11 -0.85 -0.13
CA ALA A 65 13.13 -1.85 -1.17
C ALA A 65 12.05 -2.90 -0.88
N THR A 66 11.54 -3.53 -1.93
CA THR A 66 10.65 -4.69 -1.85
C THR A 66 11.28 -5.85 -2.57
N ALA A 67 11.43 -6.98 -1.90
CA ALA A 67 11.90 -8.23 -2.50
C ALA A 67 10.77 -9.26 -2.58
N ILE A 68 10.77 -10.04 -3.65
CA ILE A 68 9.85 -11.16 -3.87
C ILE A 68 10.64 -12.41 -4.24
N LEU A 69 10.16 -13.57 -3.78
CA LEU A 69 10.81 -14.87 -3.99
C LEU A 69 9.76 -15.96 -4.12
N SER A 70 9.89 -16.83 -5.12
CA SER A 70 9.15 -18.10 -5.18
C SER A 70 10.01 -19.25 -4.68
N LYS A 71 9.51 -20.03 -3.71
CA LYS A 71 10.25 -21.18 -3.13
C LYS A 71 9.87 -22.53 -3.74
N LYS A 72 8.69 -22.64 -4.32
CA LYS A 72 8.11 -23.94 -4.71
C LYS A 72 8.02 -24.20 -6.22
N GLY A 73 8.53 -23.33 -7.05
CA GLY A 73 8.50 -23.46 -8.50
C GLY A 73 8.41 -22.11 -9.16
N ASP A 74 8.45 -22.08 -10.48
CA ASP A 74 8.29 -20.86 -11.25
C ASP A 74 6.85 -20.33 -11.11
N VAL A 75 6.72 -19.02 -11.01
CA VAL A 75 5.42 -18.34 -10.85
C VAL A 75 5.28 -17.26 -11.92
N LYS A 76 4.19 -17.30 -12.66
CA LYS A 76 3.80 -16.20 -13.55
C LYS A 76 2.91 -15.22 -12.81
N ILE A 77 3.39 -14.02 -12.55
CA ILE A 77 2.58 -12.96 -11.93
C ILE A 77 1.54 -12.46 -12.92
N ILE A 78 0.30 -12.39 -12.46
CA ILE A 78 -0.86 -11.92 -13.23
C ILE A 78 -1.44 -10.61 -12.70
N GLU A 79 -1.15 -10.28 -11.43
CA GLU A 79 -1.55 -9.02 -10.80
C GLU A 79 -0.58 -8.68 -9.66
N PHE A 80 -0.29 -7.39 -9.47
CA PHE A 80 0.36 -6.89 -8.27
C PHE A 80 -0.06 -5.45 -7.99
N GLY A 81 0.08 -5.04 -6.73
CA GLY A 81 -0.36 -3.72 -6.33
C GLY A 81 -0.10 -3.41 -4.87
N ALA A 82 -0.73 -2.33 -4.41
CA ALA A 82 -0.61 -1.88 -3.04
C ALA A 82 -1.96 -1.42 -2.47
N TYR A 83 -2.19 -1.78 -1.22
CA TYR A 83 -3.26 -1.27 -0.36
C TYR A 83 -2.69 -0.30 0.66
N LEU A 84 -3.53 0.62 1.14
CA LEU A 84 -3.28 1.45 2.32
C LEU A 84 -4.32 1.12 3.38
N PHE A 85 -3.91 1.05 4.64
CA PHE A 85 -4.81 0.84 5.76
C PHE A 85 -5.26 2.18 6.35
N TYR A 86 -6.55 2.46 6.28
CA TYR A 86 -7.19 3.62 6.91
C TYR A 86 -8.70 3.36 7.05
N ASN A 87 -9.34 4.06 7.98
CA ASN A 87 -10.75 3.84 8.33
C ASN A 87 -11.03 2.36 8.65
N ASN A 88 -10.12 1.74 9.40
CA ASN A 88 -10.17 0.36 9.86
C ASN A 88 -10.33 -0.70 8.74
N THR A 89 -9.83 -0.40 7.53
CA THR A 89 -9.88 -1.35 6.40
C THR A 89 -8.72 -1.13 5.41
N TRP A 90 -8.41 -2.17 4.63
CA TRP A 90 -7.49 -2.07 3.51
C TRP A 90 -8.19 -1.47 2.28
N ASN A 91 -7.67 -0.36 1.79
CA ASN A 91 -8.18 0.34 0.62
C ASN A 91 -7.18 0.19 -0.52
N LEU A 92 -7.64 -0.31 -1.66
CA LEU A 92 -6.78 -0.46 -2.85
C LEU A 92 -6.29 0.92 -3.29
N ARG A 93 -4.98 1.13 -3.21
CA ARG A 93 -4.35 2.36 -3.67
C ARG A 93 -4.10 2.30 -5.18
N LYS A 94 -3.53 1.20 -5.64
CA LYS A 94 -3.10 1.05 -7.04
C LYS A 94 -2.88 -0.41 -7.40
N SER A 95 -3.41 -0.82 -8.55
CA SER A 95 -2.92 -1.98 -9.32
C SER A 95 -1.94 -1.47 -10.36
N TYR A 96 -0.81 -2.12 -10.49
CA TYR A 96 0.25 -1.75 -11.40
C TYR A 96 0.11 -2.48 -12.75
N ASN A 97 0.64 -1.89 -13.81
CA ASN A 97 0.79 -2.59 -15.08
C ASN A 97 1.84 -3.71 -14.92
N LEU A 98 1.58 -4.87 -15.51
CA LEU A 98 2.50 -6.00 -15.44
C LEU A 98 3.89 -5.72 -16.07
N LYS A 99 4.00 -4.77 -17.02
CA LYS A 99 5.29 -4.28 -17.49
C LYS A 99 6.10 -3.58 -16.40
N ASP A 100 5.42 -2.98 -15.43
CA ASP A 100 6.10 -2.37 -14.28
C ASP A 100 6.77 -3.43 -13.39
N LEU A 101 6.29 -4.68 -13.37
CA LEU A 101 6.95 -5.78 -12.68
C LEU A 101 8.32 -6.07 -13.32
N ASP A 102 8.35 -6.24 -14.64
CA ASP A 102 9.59 -6.50 -15.36
C ASP A 102 10.59 -5.34 -15.19
N ASN A 103 10.11 -4.10 -15.27
CA ASN A 103 10.95 -2.90 -15.16
C ASN A 103 11.51 -2.67 -13.76
N ASN A 104 10.71 -2.91 -12.73
CA ASN A 104 11.06 -2.59 -11.34
C ASN A 104 11.76 -3.73 -10.61
N PHE A 105 11.34 -4.96 -10.86
CA PHE A 105 11.87 -6.16 -10.22
C PHE A 105 12.91 -6.89 -11.09
N GLY A 106 12.96 -6.63 -12.40
CA GLY A 106 13.87 -7.30 -13.31
C GLY A 106 13.39 -8.68 -13.76
N THR A 107 12.10 -8.99 -13.58
CA THR A 107 11.52 -10.21 -14.12
C THR A 107 11.50 -10.18 -15.64
N LYS A 108 11.31 -11.33 -16.28
CA LYS A 108 11.13 -11.43 -17.73
C LYS A 108 9.78 -12.06 -18.03
N LYS A 109 8.95 -11.37 -18.80
CA LYS A 109 7.58 -11.82 -19.15
C LYS A 109 6.73 -12.11 -17.90
N GLN A 110 6.97 -11.38 -16.82
CA GLN A 110 6.29 -11.50 -15.52
C GLN A 110 6.50 -12.85 -14.82
N ILE A 111 7.60 -13.56 -15.15
CA ILE A 111 7.93 -14.85 -14.56
C ILE A 111 8.98 -14.66 -13.47
N MET A 112 8.69 -15.20 -12.29
CA MET A 112 9.62 -15.40 -11.20
C MET A 112 10.14 -16.84 -11.27
N LEU A 113 11.45 -17.02 -11.39
CA LEU A 113 12.07 -18.33 -11.35
C LEU A 113 12.20 -18.82 -9.91
N GLN A 114 12.08 -20.12 -9.70
CA GLN A 114 12.23 -20.73 -8.38
C GLN A 114 13.58 -20.39 -7.76
N GLY A 115 13.56 -19.93 -6.51
CA GLY A 115 14.77 -19.64 -5.73
C GLY A 115 15.49 -18.35 -6.09
N GLU A 116 15.07 -17.65 -7.13
CA GLU A 116 15.67 -16.35 -7.51
C GLU A 116 14.96 -15.20 -6.82
N PRO A 117 15.67 -14.35 -6.07
CA PRO A 117 15.10 -13.14 -5.49
C PRO A 117 15.03 -12.02 -6.53
N TYR A 118 13.89 -11.37 -6.61
CA TYR A 118 13.67 -10.18 -7.43
C TYR A 118 13.46 -8.96 -6.54
N VAL A 119 14.17 -7.85 -6.80
CA VAL A 119 14.21 -6.72 -5.87
C VAL A 119 13.92 -5.39 -6.57
N TRP A 120 12.85 -4.74 -6.15
CA TRP A 120 12.60 -3.33 -6.47
C TRP A 120 13.29 -2.45 -5.44
N SER A 121 14.50 -2.00 -5.71
CA SER A 121 15.35 -1.26 -4.78
C SER A 121 14.89 0.18 -4.50
N LYS A 122 14.09 0.77 -5.37
CA LYS A 122 13.57 2.14 -5.23
C LYS A 122 12.05 2.18 -5.14
N ASN A 123 11.47 1.28 -4.38
CA ASN A 123 10.03 1.29 -4.10
C ASN A 123 9.72 2.36 -3.03
N TRP A 124 9.92 3.63 -3.38
CA TRP A 124 9.83 4.73 -2.43
C TRP A 124 8.44 5.34 -2.44
N ARG A 125 7.93 5.63 -1.25
CA ARG A 125 6.78 6.51 -1.10
C ARG A 125 7.26 7.95 -1.05
N ILE A 126 6.60 8.84 -1.79
CA ILE A 126 6.93 10.26 -1.85
C ILE A 126 5.62 11.04 -1.69
N ASP A 127 5.62 12.04 -0.79
CA ASP A 127 4.47 12.91 -0.57
C ASP A 127 4.92 14.31 -0.14
N ASN A 128 4.03 15.28 -0.28
CA ASN A 128 4.23 16.66 0.20
C ASN A 128 3.82 16.82 1.68
N ARG A 129 3.14 15.84 2.25
CA ARG A 129 2.67 15.83 3.63
C ARG A 129 3.35 14.74 4.42
N LEU A 130 3.67 15.07 5.67
CA LEU A 130 4.19 14.11 6.64
C LEU A 130 3.02 13.34 7.25
N PHE A 131 3.05 12.02 7.14
CA PHE A 131 2.07 11.14 7.75
C PHE A 131 2.69 9.77 8.03
N GLY A 132 2.07 9.03 8.94
CA GLY A 132 2.34 7.62 9.19
C GLY A 132 1.22 6.74 8.67
N GLY A 133 1.44 5.45 8.64
CA GLY A 133 0.41 4.46 8.32
C GLY A 133 0.96 3.19 7.70
N TRP A 134 0.08 2.25 7.45
CA TRP A 134 0.43 0.94 6.93
C TRP A 134 0.09 0.83 5.44
N ALA A 135 0.98 0.21 4.70
CA ALA A 135 0.76 -0.25 3.33
C ALA A 135 0.95 -1.76 3.26
N MET A 136 0.24 -2.42 2.36
CA MET A 136 0.42 -3.83 2.03
C MET A 136 0.72 -3.92 0.54
N TRP A 137 1.84 -4.53 0.20
CA TRP A 137 2.12 -4.93 -1.17
C TRP A 137 1.66 -6.35 -1.38
N TYR A 138 1.00 -6.61 -2.52
CA TYR A 138 0.50 -7.93 -2.86
C TYR A 138 0.88 -8.32 -4.28
N PHE A 139 1.02 -9.62 -4.50
CA PHE A 139 1.29 -10.26 -5.77
C PHE A 139 0.36 -11.46 -5.91
N ILE A 140 -0.28 -11.60 -7.05
CA ILE A 140 -1.09 -12.75 -7.43
C ILE A 140 -0.46 -13.38 -8.66
N GLY A 141 -0.29 -14.67 -8.65
CA GLY A 141 0.36 -15.41 -9.73
C GLY A 141 -0.28 -16.77 -9.98
N ILE A 142 0.16 -17.39 -11.06
CA ILE A 142 -0.15 -18.77 -11.41
C ILE A 142 1.13 -19.57 -11.18
N ASN A 143 1.04 -20.61 -10.34
CA ASN A 143 2.15 -21.52 -10.08
C ASN A 143 2.32 -22.58 -11.20
N HIS A 144 3.33 -23.42 -11.10
CA HIS A 144 3.63 -24.47 -12.09
C HIS A 144 2.53 -25.55 -12.22
N ASN A 145 1.63 -25.68 -11.23
CA ASN A 145 0.48 -26.59 -11.28
C ASN A 145 -0.75 -25.95 -11.95
N GLY A 146 -0.71 -24.64 -12.24
CA GLY A 146 -1.84 -23.89 -12.75
C GLY A 146 -2.74 -23.29 -11.68
N ASP A 147 -2.38 -23.38 -10.39
CA ASP A 147 -3.15 -22.83 -9.29
C ASP A 147 -2.90 -21.33 -9.15
N THR A 148 -3.95 -20.58 -8.81
CA THR A 148 -3.82 -19.17 -8.43
C THR A 148 -3.33 -19.07 -7.00
N ILE A 149 -2.20 -18.40 -6.82
CA ILE A 149 -1.52 -18.23 -5.54
C ILE A 149 -1.26 -16.75 -5.27
N CYS A 150 -0.89 -16.41 -4.05
CA CYS A 150 -0.52 -15.05 -3.70
C CYS A 150 0.74 -14.95 -2.83
N GLY A 151 1.18 -13.73 -2.65
CA GLY A 151 2.09 -13.29 -1.60
C GLY A 151 1.82 -11.85 -1.24
N TYR A 152 1.97 -11.51 0.01
CA TYR A 152 1.83 -10.14 0.49
C TYR A 152 2.68 -9.90 1.73
N GLU A 153 3.02 -8.64 1.96
CA GLU A 153 3.69 -8.20 3.18
C GLU A 153 3.32 -6.74 3.45
N THR A 154 3.26 -6.42 4.73
CA THR A 154 2.96 -5.07 5.20
C THR A 154 4.25 -4.30 5.49
N ILE A 155 4.17 -2.98 5.30
CA ILE A 155 5.22 -2.04 5.68
C ILE A 155 4.60 -0.91 6.50
N ASN A 156 5.19 -0.60 7.64
CA ASN A 156 4.83 0.56 8.45
C ASN A 156 5.65 1.78 7.99
N THR A 157 4.96 2.86 7.62
CA THR A 157 5.58 4.16 7.38
C THR A 157 5.25 5.06 8.56
N THR A 158 6.27 5.66 9.19
CA THR A 158 6.09 6.51 10.36
C THR A 158 6.04 7.99 9.98
N SER A 159 5.66 8.84 10.93
CA SER A 159 5.82 10.29 10.84
C SER A 159 7.07 10.80 11.56
N ASN A 160 7.95 9.90 12.01
CA ASN A 160 9.18 10.24 12.71
C ASN A 160 10.24 10.71 11.70
N LEU A 161 10.37 12.02 11.57
CA LEU A 161 11.32 12.60 10.61
C LEU A 161 12.76 12.28 11.03
N LEU A 162 13.51 11.61 10.15
CA LEU A 162 14.93 11.45 10.33
C LEU A 162 15.63 12.79 10.09
N ASN A 163 16.14 13.39 11.15
CA ASN A 163 17.01 14.56 11.06
C ASN A 163 18.37 14.13 10.49
N LYS A 164 18.75 14.68 9.35
CA LYS A 164 20.10 14.62 8.83
C LYS A 164 20.84 15.89 9.15
#